data_03559a652efb7b3559108fa26cbd6d45
#
_entry.id   03559a652efb7b3559108fa26cbd6d45
#
_cell.length_a   1.000
_cell.length_b   1.000
_cell.length_c   1.000
_cell.angle_alpha   90.00
_cell.angle_beta   90.00
_cell.angle_gamma   90.00
#
_symmetry.space_group_name_H-M   'P 1'
#
loop_
_entity.id
_entity.type
_entity.pdbx_description
1 polymer ?
#
loop_
_entity_poly.entity_id
_entity_poly.type
_entity_poly.pdbx_seq_one_letter_code
_entity_poly.pdbx_strand_id
1 'polypeptide(L)'
;MLHFIVLIFGFTGILGKLISLEAERLVFWRVFLGGGLVAFWLLFRRKTERFPWKVWVKVALVGCAAAAHWIAFFGSIKASNVSVALATLATTPVFVSVLEPLVHRRKMDWRELLLGGVIIVGLLVLLWGPSEGDFALTSDQYYRGIGLALISAALAAVFSIFNSVLVRTYDSSNLTRVELLSAAGVLAVLFLVDGRGRALEFWAIPKEDWLWLALLASLATAFAFLMS
;
A
#
# COMPACT_ATOMS: atom_id res chain seq x y z
N MET A 1 5.81 18.47 -8.43
CA MET A 1 5.30 17.84 -7.20
C MET A 1 5.06 16.34 -7.39
N LEU A 2 4.32 15.91 -8.41
CA LEU A 2 4.03 14.49 -8.69
C LEU A 2 5.29 13.60 -8.73
N HIS A 3 6.34 14.00 -9.47
CA HIS A 3 7.60 13.23 -9.56
C HIS A 3 8.29 13.03 -8.22
N PHE A 4 8.19 14.01 -7.30
CA PHE A 4 8.74 13.90 -5.96
C PHE A 4 7.99 12.86 -5.13
N ILE A 5 6.66 12.81 -5.24
CA ILE A 5 5.83 11.79 -4.56
C ILE A 5 6.14 10.40 -5.11
N VAL A 6 6.29 10.25 -6.43
CA VAL A 6 6.68 8.98 -7.06
C VAL A 6 8.06 8.51 -6.57
N LEU A 7 9.01 9.44 -6.43
CA LEU A 7 10.32 9.15 -5.86
C LEU A 7 10.20 8.61 -4.41
N ILE A 8 9.40 9.29 -3.58
CA ILE A 8 9.15 8.84 -2.19
C ILE A 8 8.53 7.44 -2.18
N PHE A 9 7.56 7.16 -3.06
CA PHE A 9 6.97 5.83 -3.16
C PHE A 9 7.99 4.77 -3.59
N GLY A 10 8.94 5.10 -4.47
CA GLY A 10 10.04 4.20 -4.83
C GLY A 10 10.91 3.80 -3.62
N PHE A 11 11.14 4.72 -2.68
CA PHE A 11 11.87 4.43 -1.44
C PHE A 11 11.07 3.57 -0.44
N THR A 12 9.76 3.49 -0.56
CA THR A 12 8.90 2.71 0.35
C THR A 12 9.33 1.24 0.43
N GLY A 13 9.72 0.64 -0.70
CA GLY A 13 10.19 -0.74 -0.75
C GLY A 13 11.49 -0.94 0.02
N ILE A 14 12.42 0.00 -0.11
CA ILE A 14 13.71 -0.03 0.60
C ILE A 14 13.49 0.11 2.11
N LEU A 15 12.68 1.10 2.53
CA LEU A 15 12.32 1.29 3.93
C LEU A 15 11.66 0.04 4.52
N GLY A 16 10.76 -0.61 3.76
CA GLY A 16 10.12 -1.85 4.18
C GLY A 16 11.08 -3.03 4.34
N LYS A 17 12.17 -3.07 3.55
CA LYS A 17 13.23 -4.08 3.71
C LYS A 17 14.08 -3.83 4.97
N LEU A 18 14.36 -2.57 5.30
CA LEU A 18 15.17 -2.19 6.46
C LEU A 18 14.46 -2.43 7.79
N ILE A 19 13.12 -2.43 7.80
CA ILE A 19 12.31 -2.69 8.99
C ILE A 19 12.23 -4.21 9.24
N SER A 20 12.63 -4.67 10.42
CA SER A 20 12.66 -6.10 10.78
C SER A 20 11.28 -6.68 11.07
N LEU A 21 10.27 -5.85 11.33
CA LEU A 21 8.90 -6.28 11.65
C LEU A 21 8.28 -7.12 10.53
N GLU A 22 7.41 -8.08 10.89
CA GLU A 22 6.56 -8.79 9.93
C GLU A 22 5.68 -7.80 9.15
N ALA A 23 5.30 -8.18 7.92
CA ALA A 23 4.56 -7.29 6.99
C ALA A 23 3.29 -6.70 7.63
N GLU A 24 2.49 -7.51 8.29
CA GLU A 24 1.23 -7.10 8.93
C GLU A 24 1.47 -6.11 10.06
N ARG A 25 2.48 -6.36 10.90
CA ARG A 25 2.85 -5.51 12.02
C ARG A 25 3.45 -4.18 11.54
N LEU A 26 4.29 -4.23 10.50
CA LEU A 26 4.83 -3.05 9.83
C LEU A 26 3.69 -2.17 9.31
N VAL A 27 2.72 -2.76 8.58
CA VAL A 27 1.58 -2.02 8.02
C VAL A 27 0.71 -1.43 9.14
N PHE A 28 0.42 -2.20 10.19
CA PHE A 28 -0.34 -1.67 11.34
C PHE A 28 0.30 -0.38 11.90
N TRP A 29 1.59 -0.43 12.24
CA TRP A 29 2.27 0.73 12.81
C TRP A 29 2.39 1.88 11.80
N ARG A 30 2.61 1.58 10.52
CA ARG A 30 2.62 2.57 9.45
C ARG A 30 1.30 3.33 9.37
N VAL A 31 0.17 2.62 9.31
CA VAL A 31 -1.15 3.27 9.15
C VAL A 31 -1.62 3.92 10.44
N PHE A 32 -1.28 3.38 11.59
CA PHE A 32 -1.58 3.96 12.90
C PHE A 32 -0.85 5.29 13.10
N LEU A 33 0.47 5.31 12.91
CA LEU A 33 1.28 6.52 13.06
C LEU A 33 0.96 7.53 11.94
N GLY A 34 0.89 7.09 10.69
CA GLY A 34 0.55 7.96 9.56
C GLY A 34 -0.85 8.55 9.68
N GLY A 35 -1.85 7.75 10.03
CA GLY A 35 -3.21 8.20 10.29
C GLY A 35 -3.31 9.15 11.49
N GLY A 36 -2.56 8.86 12.55
CA GLY A 36 -2.43 9.75 13.72
C GLY A 36 -1.84 11.12 13.35
N LEU A 37 -0.78 11.15 12.54
CA LEU A 37 -0.18 12.40 12.05
C LEU A 37 -1.16 13.22 11.19
N VAL A 38 -1.86 12.57 10.27
CA VAL A 38 -2.89 13.22 9.44
C VAL A 38 -4.03 13.75 10.30
N ALA A 39 -4.51 12.95 11.27
CA ALA A 39 -5.55 13.36 12.19
C ALA A 39 -5.12 14.57 13.04
N PHE A 40 -3.90 14.52 13.60
CA PHE A 40 -3.33 15.64 14.37
C PHE A 40 -3.24 16.91 13.52
N TRP A 41 -2.73 16.80 12.29
CA TRP A 41 -2.61 17.94 11.38
C TRP A 41 -3.97 18.55 11.04
N LEU A 42 -5.00 17.73 10.74
CA LEU A 42 -6.35 18.21 10.46
C LEU A 42 -7.01 18.88 11.67
N LEU A 43 -6.80 18.32 12.88
CA LEU A 43 -7.28 18.94 14.13
C LEU A 43 -6.63 20.30 14.37
N PHE A 44 -5.31 20.38 14.20
CA PHE A 44 -4.56 21.64 14.33
C PHE A 44 -5.04 22.71 13.34
N ARG A 45 -5.32 22.30 12.10
CA ARG A 45 -5.84 23.17 11.04
C ARG A 45 -7.34 23.45 11.16
N ARG A 46 -8.04 22.82 12.10
CA ARG A 46 -9.50 22.90 12.28
C ARG A 46 -10.27 22.54 10.99
N LYS A 47 -9.75 21.61 10.18
CA LYS A 47 -10.31 21.18 8.89
C LYS A 47 -10.89 19.76 8.94
N THR A 48 -11.28 19.29 10.13
CA THR A 48 -11.86 17.96 10.29
C THR A 48 -13.30 17.93 9.79
N GLU A 49 -13.58 17.10 8.80
CA GLU A 49 -14.92 16.84 8.29
C GLU A 49 -15.52 15.57 8.90
N ARG A 50 -16.84 15.57 9.04
CA ARG A 50 -17.61 14.38 9.44
C ARG A 50 -18.30 13.79 8.22
N PHE A 51 -18.09 12.51 7.98
CA PHE A 51 -18.76 11.79 6.90
C PHE A 51 -20.07 11.19 7.39
N PRO A 52 -21.14 11.17 6.54
CA PRO A 52 -22.30 10.32 6.76
C PRO A 52 -21.88 8.87 6.91
N TRP A 53 -22.59 8.09 7.73
CA TRP A 53 -22.23 6.69 8.01
C TRP A 53 -22.00 5.83 6.74
N LYS A 54 -22.85 5.98 5.73
CA LYS A 54 -22.71 5.24 4.45
C LYS A 54 -21.41 5.57 3.71
N VAL A 55 -20.95 6.83 3.79
CA VAL A 55 -19.69 7.28 3.19
C VAL A 55 -18.53 6.77 4.03
N TRP A 56 -18.63 6.90 5.36
CA TRP A 56 -17.61 6.42 6.29
C TRP A 56 -17.28 4.94 6.07
N VAL A 57 -18.31 4.08 5.92
CA VAL A 57 -18.11 2.65 5.64
C VAL A 57 -17.38 2.42 4.31
N LYS A 58 -17.74 3.17 3.25
CA LYS A 58 -17.06 3.06 1.95
C LYS A 58 -15.60 3.44 2.06
N VAL A 59 -15.30 4.57 2.73
CA VAL A 59 -13.93 5.04 2.94
C VAL A 59 -13.13 4.03 3.77
N ALA A 60 -13.73 3.47 4.83
CA ALA A 60 -13.11 2.44 5.65
C ALA A 60 -12.76 1.17 4.84
N LEU A 61 -13.65 0.72 3.96
CA LEU A 61 -13.39 -0.43 3.08
C LEU A 61 -12.26 -0.14 2.10
N VAL A 62 -12.19 1.07 1.54
CA VAL A 62 -11.08 1.52 0.68
C VAL A 62 -9.77 1.51 1.46
N GLY A 63 -9.79 2.01 2.71
CA GLY A 63 -8.62 1.95 3.60
C GLY A 63 -8.17 0.52 3.93
N CYS A 64 -9.12 -0.41 4.13
CA CYS A 64 -8.80 -1.82 4.32
C CYS A 64 -8.17 -2.44 3.06
N ALA A 65 -8.64 -2.08 1.86
CA ALA A 65 -8.04 -2.52 0.61
C ALA A 65 -6.59 -2.00 0.46
N ALA A 66 -6.34 -0.74 0.83
CA ALA A 66 -5.00 -0.17 0.87
C ALA A 66 -4.08 -0.90 1.86
N ALA A 67 -4.58 -1.22 3.07
CA ALA A 67 -3.81 -1.98 4.05
C ALA A 67 -3.48 -3.40 3.55
N ALA A 68 -4.45 -4.09 2.96
CA ALA A 68 -4.24 -5.41 2.35
C ALA A 68 -3.22 -5.36 1.21
N HIS A 69 -3.28 -4.31 0.35
CA HIS A 69 -2.27 -4.04 -0.67
C HIS A 69 -0.87 -3.93 -0.04
N TRP A 70 -0.69 -3.12 1.02
CA TRP A 70 0.61 -2.95 1.67
C TRP A 70 1.09 -4.23 2.36
N ILE A 71 0.21 -5.00 3.00
CA ILE A 71 0.57 -6.29 3.61
C ILE A 71 1.11 -7.23 2.53
N ALA A 72 0.41 -7.35 1.41
CA ALA A 72 0.86 -8.18 0.28
C ALA A 72 2.18 -7.66 -0.31
N PHE A 73 2.35 -6.34 -0.45
CA PHE A 73 3.58 -5.71 -0.95
C PHE A 73 4.79 -5.98 -0.05
N PHE A 74 4.68 -5.68 1.25
CA PHE A 74 5.77 -5.94 2.18
C PHE A 74 6.00 -7.44 2.40
N GLY A 75 4.93 -8.24 2.34
CA GLY A 75 5.02 -9.70 2.35
C GLY A 75 5.83 -10.22 1.15
N SER A 76 5.61 -9.66 -0.05
CA SER A 76 6.40 -9.96 -1.24
C SER A 76 7.89 -9.63 -1.05
N ILE A 77 8.19 -8.43 -0.51
CA ILE A 77 9.59 -8.01 -0.24
C ILE A 77 10.27 -8.97 0.72
N LYS A 78 9.57 -9.43 1.76
CA LYS A 78 10.10 -10.34 2.77
C LYS A 78 10.21 -11.79 2.28
N ALA A 79 9.31 -12.19 1.38
CA ALA A 79 9.36 -13.53 0.77
C ALA A 79 10.40 -13.63 -0.36
N SER A 80 10.67 -12.54 -1.07
CA SER A 80 11.63 -12.49 -2.18
C SER A 80 12.64 -11.35 -2.00
N ASN A 81 12.47 -10.28 -2.75
CA ASN A 81 13.30 -9.07 -2.64
C ASN A 81 12.55 -7.82 -3.14
N VAL A 82 13.15 -6.64 -2.92
CA VAL A 82 12.56 -5.35 -3.31
C VAL A 82 12.38 -5.25 -4.82
N SER A 83 13.33 -5.76 -5.62
CA SER A 83 13.29 -5.67 -7.09
C SER A 83 12.12 -6.47 -7.66
N VAL A 84 11.92 -7.72 -7.21
CA VAL A 84 10.78 -8.56 -7.61
C VAL A 84 9.47 -7.91 -7.21
N ALA A 85 9.36 -7.41 -5.98
CA ALA A 85 8.14 -6.77 -5.49
C ALA A 85 7.78 -5.52 -6.31
N LEU A 86 8.74 -4.60 -6.54
CA LEU A 86 8.51 -3.37 -7.28
C LEU A 86 8.25 -3.61 -8.76
N ALA A 87 9.02 -4.51 -9.40
CA ALA A 87 8.82 -4.84 -10.80
C ALA A 87 7.44 -5.45 -11.04
N THR A 88 7.02 -6.38 -10.16
CA THR A 88 5.69 -6.99 -10.27
C THR A 88 4.59 -5.98 -9.94
N LEU A 89 4.78 -5.09 -8.96
CA LEU A 89 3.84 -4.02 -8.65
C LEU A 89 3.61 -3.07 -9.84
N ALA A 90 4.59 -2.91 -10.74
CA ALA A 90 4.45 -2.13 -11.97
C ALA A 90 3.35 -2.67 -12.91
N THR A 91 2.78 -3.86 -12.66
CA THR A 91 1.60 -4.37 -13.35
C THR A 91 0.28 -3.72 -12.89
N THR A 92 0.29 -2.88 -11.85
CA THR A 92 -0.92 -2.17 -11.36
C THR A 92 -1.72 -1.48 -12.48
N PRO A 93 -1.12 -0.77 -13.46
CA PRO A 93 -1.87 -0.16 -14.57
C PRO A 93 -2.63 -1.18 -15.42
N VAL A 94 -2.15 -2.43 -15.51
CA VAL A 94 -2.84 -3.51 -16.23
C VAL A 94 -4.16 -3.83 -15.53
N PHE A 95 -4.13 -3.98 -14.20
CA PHE A 95 -5.35 -4.20 -13.41
C PHE A 95 -6.29 -2.99 -13.48
N VAL A 96 -5.75 -1.76 -13.47
CA VAL A 96 -6.56 -0.53 -13.62
C VAL A 96 -7.26 -0.52 -14.98
N SER A 97 -6.55 -0.80 -16.09
CA SER A 97 -7.13 -0.77 -17.44
C SER A 97 -8.27 -1.76 -17.65
N VAL A 98 -8.30 -2.86 -16.86
CA VAL A 98 -9.37 -3.85 -16.87
C VAL A 98 -10.50 -3.50 -15.90
N LEU A 99 -10.17 -3.10 -14.67
CA LEU A 99 -11.16 -2.89 -13.61
C LEU A 99 -11.86 -1.53 -13.71
N GLU A 100 -11.16 -0.48 -14.10
CA GLU A 100 -11.72 0.88 -14.15
C GLU A 100 -12.90 1.00 -15.12
N PRO A 101 -12.87 0.44 -16.37
CA PRO A 101 -14.01 0.42 -17.27
C PRO A 101 -15.25 -0.23 -16.67
N LEU A 102 -15.07 -1.29 -15.86
CA LEU A 102 -16.18 -1.99 -15.20
C LEU A 102 -16.83 -1.12 -14.11
N VAL A 103 -16.02 -0.40 -13.32
CA VAL A 103 -16.51 0.48 -12.25
C VAL A 103 -17.18 1.74 -12.81
N HIS A 104 -16.55 2.37 -13.78
CA HIS A 104 -17.04 3.62 -14.39
C HIS A 104 -17.99 3.40 -15.58
N ARG A 105 -18.30 2.14 -15.94
CA ARG A 105 -19.17 1.77 -17.07
C ARG A 105 -18.73 2.45 -18.39
N ARG A 106 -17.41 2.61 -18.59
CA ARG A 106 -16.83 3.13 -19.81
C ARG A 106 -16.40 1.99 -20.75
N LYS A 107 -16.22 2.30 -22.03
CA LYS A 107 -15.62 1.35 -22.97
C LYS A 107 -14.16 1.14 -22.61
N MET A 108 -13.69 -0.12 -22.75
CA MET A 108 -12.30 -0.48 -22.61
C MET A 108 -11.48 0.13 -23.76
N ASP A 109 -10.36 0.76 -23.45
CA ASP A 109 -9.43 1.29 -24.46
C ASP A 109 -8.38 0.23 -24.80
N TRP A 110 -8.37 -0.21 -26.06
CA TRP A 110 -7.42 -1.23 -26.52
C TRP A 110 -5.96 -0.77 -26.41
N ARG A 111 -5.70 0.54 -26.44
CA ARG A 111 -4.36 1.13 -26.27
C ARG A 111 -3.85 0.89 -24.84
N GLU A 112 -4.70 1.06 -23.83
CA GLU A 112 -4.37 0.77 -22.44
C GLU A 112 -4.02 -0.72 -22.28
N LEU A 113 -4.77 -1.61 -22.92
CA LEU A 113 -4.49 -3.06 -22.89
C LEU A 113 -3.18 -3.42 -23.60
N LEU A 114 -2.89 -2.78 -24.74
CA LEU A 114 -1.64 -3.01 -25.48
C LEU A 114 -0.44 -2.55 -24.63
N LEU A 115 -0.51 -1.37 -24.02
CA LEU A 115 0.52 -0.89 -23.10
C LEU A 115 0.67 -1.82 -21.88
N GLY A 116 -0.46 -2.34 -21.37
CA GLY A 116 -0.46 -3.37 -20.33
C GLY A 116 0.29 -4.64 -20.77
N GLY A 117 0.10 -5.08 -22.00
CA GLY A 117 0.84 -6.19 -22.61
C GLY A 117 2.35 -5.94 -22.65
N VAL A 118 2.77 -4.74 -23.01
CA VAL A 118 4.20 -4.33 -22.98
C VAL A 118 4.77 -4.41 -21.57
N ILE A 119 4.02 -3.96 -20.56
CA ILE A 119 4.44 -4.06 -19.14
C ILE A 119 4.63 -5.53 -18.75
N ILE A 120 3.68 -6.41 -19.11
CA ILE A 120 3.78 -7.85 -18.82
C ILE A 120 5.01 -8.47 -19.50
N VAL A 121 5.24 -8.17 -20.78
CA VAL A 121 6.43 -8.65 -21.48
C VAL A 121 7.71 -8.16 -20.79
N GLY A 122 7.79 -6.88 -20.45
CA GLY A 122 8.92 -6.33 -19.70
C GLY A 122 9.15 -7.02 -18.36
N LEU A 123 8.08 -7.32 -17.63
CA LEU A 123 8.14 -8.08 -16.38
C LEU A 123 8.66 -9.51 -16.63
N LEU A 124 8.14 -10.21 -17.64
CA LEU A 124 8.60 -11.56 -17.97
C LEU A 124 10.08 -11.58 -18.34
N VAL A 125 10.55 -10.62 -19.12
CA VAL A 125 11.98 -10.47 -19.46
C VAL A 125 12.83 -10.26 -18.21
N LEU A 126 12.36 -9.39 -17.29
CA LEU A 126 13.06 -9.11 -16.04
C LEU A 126 13.11 -10.34 -15.12
N LEU A 127 12.02 -11.11 -15.06
CA LEU A 127 11.93 -12.32 -14.24
C LEU A 127 12.63 -13.52 -14.87
N TRP A 128 12.88 -13.52 -16.20
CA TRP A 128 13.59 -14.57 -16.92
C TRP A 128 15.12 -14.46 -16.78
N GLY A 129 15.61 -13.26 -16.44
CA GLY A 129 17.06 -13.05 -16.27
C GLY A 129 17.63 -13.93 -15.15
N PRO A 130 18.92 -14.30 -15.24
CA PRO A 130 19.58 -15.00 -14.15
C PRO A 130 19.46 -14.15 -12.89
N SER A 131 18.98 -14.73 -11.83
CA SER A 131 18.99 -14.11 -10.50
C SER A 131 20.43 -14.13 -9.93
N GLU A 132 21.36 -13.52 -10.68
CA GLU A 132 22.74 -13.30 -10.24
C GLU A 132 22.72 -12.17 -9.21
N GLY A 133 22.64 -12.53 -7.98
CA GLY A 133 22.75 -11.65 -6.83
C GLY A 133 22.70 -12.49 -5.57
N ASP A 134 23.21 -11.98 -4.47
CA ASP A 134 23.39 -12.58 -3.14
C ASP A 134 22.17 -13.31 -2.51
N PHE A 135 21.17 -13.65 -3.31
CA PHE A 135 19.95 -14.29 -2.88
C PHE A 135 19.75 -15.63 -3.58
N ALA A 136 20.28 -16.68 -2.98
CA ALA A 136 19.85 -18.04 -3.24
C ALA A 136 18.41 -18.23 -2.73
N LEU A 137 17.44 -17.50 -3.36
CA LEU A 137 16.03 -17.73 -3.12
C LEU A 137 15.69 -19.12 -3.62
N THR A 138 15.00 -19.89 -2.79
CA THR A 138 14.38 -21.12 -3.28
C THR A 138 13.31 -20.75 -4.30
N SER A 139 13.05 -21.65 -5.28
CA SER A 139 12.00 -21.44 -6.28
C SER A 139 10.65 -21.11 -5.62
N ASP A 140 10.32 -21.74 -4.49
CA ASP A 140 9.09 -21.49 -3.74
C ASP A 140 9.03 -20.05 -3.19
N GLN A 141 10.09 -19.57 -2.57
CA GLN A 141 10.15 -18.18 -2.05
C GLN A 141 9.97 -17.15 -3.16
N TYR A 142 10.61 -17.38 -4.30
CA TYR A 142 10.53 -16.51 -5.47
C TYR A 142 9.10 -16.43 -6.01
N TYR A 143 8.45 -17.57 -6.26
CA TYR A 143 7.07 -17.60 -6.77
C TYR A 143 6.06 -17.05 -5.75
N ARG A 144 6.25 -17.32 -4.46
CA ARG A 144 5.43 -16.71 -3.40
C ARG A 144 5.58 -15.18 -3.40
N GLY A 145 6.79 -14.66 -3.57
CA GLY A 145 7.04 -13.22 -3.68
C GLY A 145 6.30 -12.60 -4.86
N ILE A 146 6.37 -13.19 -6.05
CA ILE A 146 5.64 -12.74 -7.24
C ILE A 146 4.12 -12.81 -7.01
N GLY A 147 3.61 -13.91 -6.47
CA GLY A 147 2.18 -14.07 -6.19
C GLY A 147 1.64 -12.99 -5.26
N LEU A 148 2.35 -12.71 -4.17
CA LEU A 148 1.99 -11.62 -3.24
C LEU A 148 2.06 -10.24 -3.92
N ALA A 149 3.05 -9.99 -4.77
CA ALA A 149 3.17 -8.72 -5.49
C ALA A 149 2.05 -8.53 -6.53
N LEU A 150 1.61 -9.59 -7.22
CA LEU A 150 0.45 -9.54 -8.11
C LEU A 150 -0.86 -9.25 -7.35
N ILE A 151 -1.06 -9.90 -6.21
CA ILE A 151 -2.20 -9.61 -5.32
C ILE A 151 -2.14 -8.14 -4.86
N SER A 152 -0.95 -7.68 -4.47
CA SER A 152 -0.73 -6.29 -4.10
C SER A 152 -1.08 -5.33 -5.25
N ALA A 153 -0.65 -5.60 -6.49
CA ALA A 153 -0.94 -4.78 -7.66
C ALA A 153 -2.45 -4.71 -7.96
N ALA A 154 -3.15 -5.85 -7.86
CA ALA A 154 -4.61 -5.89 -8.02
C ALA A 154 -5.34 -5.09 -6.95
N LEU A 155 -4.94 -5.22 -5.67
CA LEU A 155 -5.51 -4.46 -4.56
C LEU A 155 -5.19 -2.96 -4.65
N ALA A 156 -4.00 -2.58 -5.15
CA ALA A 156 -3.65 -1.20 -5.43
C ALA A 156 -4.56 -0.59 -6.50
N ALA A 157 -4.88 -1.35 -7.56
CA ALA A 157 -5.81 -0.92 -8.60
C ALA A 157 -7.22 -0.71 -8.01
N VAL A 158 -7.72 -1.66 -7.21
CA VAL A 158 -9.02 -1.53 -6.53
C VAL A 158 -9.03 -0.28 -5.64
N PHE A 159 -8.05 -0.12 -4.76
CA PHE A 159 -7.91 1.07 -3.92
C PHE A 159 -7.93 2.35 -4.76
N SER A 160 -7.08 2.45 -5.79
CA SER A 160 -6.92 3.63 -6.63
C SER A 160 -8.24 4.02 -7.32
N ILE A 161 -8.95 3.04 -7.91
CA ILE A 161 -10.20 3.27 -8.63
C ILE A 161 -11.29 3.79 -7.68
N PHE A 162 -11.50 3.13 -6.54
CA PHE A 162 -12.53 3.55 -5.60
C PHE A 162 -12.19 4.86 -4.90
N ASN A 163 -10.91 5.09 -4.56
CA ASN A 163 -10.47 6.35 -4.01
C ASN A 163 -10.66 7.51 -5.02
N SER A 164 -10.40 7.28 -6.32
CA SER A 164 -10.62 8.29 -7.37
C SER A 164 -12.07 8.79 -7.45
N VAL A 165 -13.04 7.96 -7.09
CA VAL A 165 -14.46 8.35 -6.99
C VAL A 165 -14.71 9.24 -5.78
N LEU A 166 -14.13 8.89 -4.64
CA LEU A 166 -14.36 9.58 -3.37
C LEU A 166 -13.73 10.98 -3.35
N VAL A 167 -12.51 11.14 -3.89
CA VAL A 167 -11.80 12.43 -3.93
C VAL A 167 -12.45 13.49 -4.81
N ARG A 168 -13.39 13.09 -5.69
CA ARG A 168 -14.18 14.05 -6.48
C ARG A 168 -15.20 14.83 -5.65
N THR A 169 -15.57 14.30 -4.49
CA THR A 169 -16.67 14.83 -3.66
C THR A 169 -16.18 15.27 -2.29
N TYR A 170 -15.16 14.61 -1.76
CA TYR A 170 -14.68 14.81 -0.39
C TYR A 170 -13.22 15.25 -0.37
N ASP A 171 -12.83 15.98 0.66
CA ASP A 171 -11.44 16.40 0.88
C ASP A 171 -10.51 15.18 1.06
N SER A 172 -9.44 15.11 0.25
CA SER A 172 -8.51 13.97 0.22
C SER A 172 -7.86 13.70 1.58
N SER A 173 -7.53 14.76 2.33
CA SER A 173 -6.88 14.61 3.65
C SER A 173 -7.82 13.98 4.69
N ASN A 174 -9.12 14.34 4.64
CA ASN A 174 -10.12 13.74 5.50
C ASN A 174 -10.43 12.29 5.12
N LEU A 175 -10.44 11.96 3.82
CA LEU A 175 -10.53 10.58 3.34
C LEU A 175 -9.35 9.76 3.86
N THR A 176 -8.12 10.22 3.63
CA THR A 176 -6.89 9.56 4.09
C THR A 176 -6.90 9.31 5.60
N ARG A 177 -7.36 10.27 6.39
CA ARG A 177 -7.50 10.09 7.85
C ARG A 177 -8.38 8.89 8.18
N VAL A 178 -9.56 8.81 7.57
CA VAL A 178 -10.50 7.71 7.84
C VAL A 178 -9.96 6.38 7.29
N GLU A 179 -9.40 6.36 6.10
CA GLU A 179 -8.79 5.17 5.50
C GLU A 179 -7.70 4.57 6.39
N LEU A 180 -6.72 5.38 6.79
CA LEU A 180 -5.59 4.91 7.60
C LEU A 180 -6.03 4.47 9.00
N LEU A 181 -6.86 5.26 9.68
CA LEU A 181 -7.31 4.91 11.04
C LEU A 181 -8.26 3.71 11.05
N SER A 182 -9.12 3.56 10.03
CA SER A 182 -9.97 2.38 9.91
C SER A 182 -9.15 1.11 9.64
N ALA A 183 -8.15 1.20 8.76
CA ALA A 183 -7.21 0.12 8.51
C ALA A 183 -6.45 -0.29 9.79
N ALA A 184 -5.97 0.69 10.56
CA ALA A 184 -5.34 0.43 11.85
C ALA A 184 -6.29 -0.26 12.82
N GLY A 185 -7.54 0.21 12.93
CA GLY A 185 -8.57 -0.39 13.78
C GLY A 185 -8.87 -1.83 13.41
N VAL A 186 -9.04 -2.13 12.12
CA VAL A 186 -9.29 -3.49 11.64
C VAL A 186 -8.11 -4.41 11.95
N LEU A 187 -6.88 -3.96 11.67
CA LEU A 187 -5.68 -4.75 11.98
C LEU A 187 -5.50 -4.98 13.49
N ALA A 188 -5.80 -3.96 14.31
CA ALA A 188 -5.77 -4.12 15.76
C ALA A 188 -6.75 -5.20 16.24
N VAL A 189 -7.99 -5.17 15.73
CA VAL A 189 -9.00 -6.19 16.05
C VAL A 189 -8.53 -7.58 15.61
N LEU A 190 -7.99 -7.71 14.40
CA LEU A 190 -7.46 -8.99 13.91
C LEU A 190 -6.34 -9.51 14.80
N PHE A 191 -5.38 -8.68 15.21
CA PHE A 191 -4.31 -9.11 16.14
C PHE A 191 -4.83 -9.55 17.51
N LEU A 192 -5.88 -8.90 18.02
CA LEU A 192 -6.50 -9.31 19.29
C LEU A 192 -7.23 -10.64 19.17
N VAL A 193 -7.98 -10.83 18.08
CA VAL A 193 -8.74 -12.08 17.83
C VAL A 193 -7.79 -13.26 17.61
N ASP A 194 -6.68 -13.04 16.88
CA ASP A 194 -5.67 -14.07 16.60
C ASP A 194 -4.74 -14.35 17.80
N GLY A 195 -4.96 -13.73 18.95
CA GLY A 195 -4.08 -13.88 20.12
C GLY A 195 -2.69 -13.24 19.95
N ARG A 196 -2.49 -12.44 18.89
CA ARG A 196 -1.24 -11.72 18.59
C ARG A 196 -1.23 -10.31 19.18
N GLY A 197 -1.87 -10.09 20.33
CA GLY A 197 -1.97 -8.77 20.96
C GLY A 197 -0.62 -8.07 21.18
N ARG A 198 0.47 -8.84 21.37
CA ARG A 198 1.85 -8.31 21.44
C ARG A 198 2.27 -7.53 20.19
N ALA A 199 1.65 -7.74 19.03
CA ALA A 199 1.92 -6.96 17.84
C ALA A 199 1.56 -5.48 18.01
N LEU A 200 0.66 -5.16 18.94
CA LEU A 200 0.22 -3.81 19.28
C LEU A 200 1.12 -3.13 20.33
N GLU A 201 2.03 -3.88 20.95
CA GLU A 201 2.91 -3.35 21.99
C GLU A 201 4.00 -2.48 21.37
N PHE A 202 3.98 -1.20 21.73
CA PHE A 202 4.95 -0.20 21.27
C PHE A 202 6.40 -0.55 21.67
N TRP A 203 6.60 -1.02 22.91
CA TRP A 203 7.92 -1.43 23.43
C TRP A 203 8.46 -2.72 22.83
N ALA A 204 7.64 -3.49 22.15
CA ALA A 204 8.06 -4.69 21.43
C ALA A 204 8.60 -4.38 20.01
N ILE A 205 8.71 -3.11 19.62
CA ILE A 205 9.35 -2.69 18.37
C ILE A 205 10.86 -2.53 18.64
N PRO A 206 11.72 -3.19 17.82
CA PRO A 206 13.16 -2.99 17.89
C PRO A 206 13.55 -1.51 17.77
N LYS A 207 14.54 -1.08 18.56
CA LYS A 207 14.96 0.34 18.56
C LYS A 207 15.46 0.80 17.20
N GLU A 208 16.09 -0.10 16.47
CA GLU A 208 16.66 0.13 15.13
C GLU A 208 15.57 0.41 14.09
N ASP A 209 14.36 -0.16 14.29
CA ASP A 209 13.26 -0.02 13.35
C ASP A 209 12.54 1.33 13.47
N TRP A 210 12.66 2.02 14.61
CA TRP A 210 11.90 3.25 14.87
C TRP A 210 12.18 4.37 13.87
N LEU A 211 13.44 4.55 13.48
CA LEU A 211 13.81 5.58 12.50
C LEU A 211 13.14 5.29 11.15
N TRP A 212 13.26 4.06 10.68
CA TRP A 212 12.72 3.65 9.39
C TRP A 212 11.19 3.67 9.38
N LEU A 213 10.58 3.25 10.49
CA LEU A 213 9.13 3.28 10.66
C LEU A 213 8.60 4.72 10.72
N ALA A 214 9.29 5.62 11.42
CA ALA A 214 8.94 7.04 11.45
C ALA A 214 9.05 7.70 10.07
N LEU A 215 10.10 7.41 9.31
CA LEU A 215 10.25 7.89 7.92
C LEU A 215 9.15 7.32 7.02
N LEU A 216 8.84 6.04 7.14
CA LEU A 216 7.79 5.39 6.36
C LEU A 216 6.40 5.98 6.67
N ALA A 217 6.08 6.18 7.94
CA ALA A 217 4.80 6.73 8.38
C ALA A 217 4.66 8.23 8.06
N SER A 218 5.72 9.02 8.23
CA SER A 218 5.66 10.47 8.02
C SER A 218 5.79 10.85 6.54
N LEU A 219 6.89 10.45 5.88
CA LEU A 219 7.17 10.86 4.49
C LEU A 219 6.36 10.04 3.49
N ALA A 220 6.46 8.71 3.56
CA ALA A 220 5.87 7.84 2.54
C ALA A 220 4.38 7.54 2.80
N THR A 221 3.80 8.02 3.91
CA THR A 221 2.37 7.87 4.18
C THR A 221 1.73 9.24 4.42
N ALA A 222 1.91 9.87 5.59
CA ALA A 222 1.20 11.11 5.91
C ALA A 222 1.48 12.23 4.89
N PHE A 223 2.75 12.55 4.63
CA PHE A 223 3.12 13.61 3.69
C PHE A 223 2.69 13.29 2.26
N ALA A 224 2.98 12.08 1.75
CA ALA A 224 2.66 11.70 0.38
C ALA A 224 1.16 11.77 0.10
N PHE A 225 0.32 11.29 1.04
CA PHE A 225 -1.14 11.34 0.91
C PHE A 225 -1.74 12.73 1.13
N LEU A 226 -1.11 13.60 1.93
CA LEU A 226 -1.56 14.99 2.08
C LEU A 226 -1.26 15.84 0.85
N MET A 227 -0.31 15.41 0.02
CA MET A 227 0.17 16.14 -1.17
C MET A 227 -0.33 15.53 -2.49
N SER A 228 -0.97 14.36 -2.47
CA SER A 228 -1.60 13.72 -3.63
C SER A 228 -3.05 14.14 -3.79
#